data_106ddecb264a60701f818e6f664f0cd2
#
_entry.id   106ddecb264a60701f818e6f664f0cd2
#
_cell.length_a   1.000
_cell.length_b   1.000
_cell.length_c   1.000
_cell.angle_alpha   90.00
_cell.angle_beta   90.00
_cell.angle_gamma   90.00
#
_symmetry.space_group_name_H-M   'P 1'
#
loop_
_entity.id
_entity.type
_entity.pdbx_description
1 polymer ?
#
loop_
_entity_poly.entity_id
_entity_poly.type
_entity_poly.pdbx_seq_one_letter_code
_entity_poly.pdbx_strand_id
1 'polypeptide(L)'
;NPQARDHMLTELDDVLGMRRPTADDLGKLAWTTACLQESQRYFSSVWIIAREAVDDDIIDGHRIRRGTTVVIPIHHIHHDPRWWPDPDRFDPGRFLRCPTDRPRCAYLPFGGGRRICIGQSFALMEMVLMAAIMSQHFTFDLAPGYHVELEATLTLRPKHGVHVIGRRR
;
A
#
# COMPACT_ATOMS: atom_id res chain seq x y z
N ASN A 1 -0.48 -4.57 13.29
CA ASN A 1 0.42 -3.72 14.09
C ASN A 1 -0.42 -2.90 15.08
N PRO A 2 -0.43 -3.25 16.39
CA PRO A 2 -1.27 -2.58 17.38
C PRO A 2 -0.95 -1.09 17.53
N GLN A 3 0.33 -0.72 17.59
CA GLN A 3 0.71 0.69 17.75
C GLN A 3 0.23 1.57 16.58
N ALA A 4 0.38 1.09 15.34
CA ALA A 4 -0.10 1.83 14.18
C ALA A 4 -1.62 1.97 14.19
N ARG A 5 -2.34 0.93 14.63
CA ARG A 5 -3.79 0.96 14.82
C ARG A 5 -4.19 1.98 15.87
N ASP A 6 -3.56 1.96 17.04
CA ASP A 6 -3.94 2.80 18.16
C ASP A 6 -3.73 4.29 17.83
N HIS A 7 -2.65 4.64 17.13
CA HIS A 7 -2.46 5.99 16.59
C HIS A 7 -3.53 6.37 15.55
N MET A 8 -3.91 5.43 14.66
CA MET A 8 -4.97 5.67 13.69
C MET A 8 -6.32 5.93 14.38
N LEU A 9 -6.64 5.15 15.41
CA LEU A 9 -7.87 5.35 16.19
C LEU A 9 -7.88 6.70 16.89
N THR A 10 -6.76 7.13 17.48
CA THR A 10 -6.61 8.46 18.09
C THR A 10 -6.84 9.58 17.06
N GLU A 11 -6.20 9.49 15.90
CA GLU A 11 -6.40 10.49 14.81
C GLU A 11 -7.88 10.56 14.39
N LEU A 12 -8.54 9.40 14.23
CA LEU A 12 -9.95 9.37 13.84
C LEU A 12 -10.87 9.98 14.90
N ASP A 13 -10.60 9.72 16.18
CA ASP A 13 -11.36 10.30 17.28
C ASP A 13 -11.16 11.83 17.35
N ASP A 14 -9.94 12.31 17.19
CA ASP A 14 -9.61 13.74 17.22
C ASP A 14 -10.18 14.51 16.03
N VAL A 15 -10.13 13.95 14.83
CA VAL A 15 -10.55 14.63 13.59
C VAL A 15 -12.03 14.50 13.32
N LEU A 16 -12.59 13.33 13.56
CA LEU A 16 -13.95 12.99 13.16
C LEU A 16 -14.91 12.87 14.34
N GLY A 17 -14.43 12.39 15.50
CA GLY A 17 -15.33 11.93 16.56
C GLY A 17 -16.27 10.85 16.02
N MET A 18 -17.57 11.06 16.20
CA MET A 18 -18.61 10.13 15.72
C MET A 18 -19.27 10.54 14.41
N ARG A 19 -18.87 11.67 13.82
CA ARG A 19 -19.44 12.07 12.51
C ARG A 19 -18.84 11.25 11.38
N ARG A 20 -19.61 11.05 10.33
CA ARG A 20 -19.11 10.35 9.12
C ARG A 20 -17.99 11.16 8.45
N PRO A 21 -16.91 10.51 7.98
CA PRO A 21 -15.89 11.16 7.19
C PRO A 21 -16.44 11.59 5.82
N THR A 22 -15.87 12.66 5.29
CA THR A 22 -16.14 13.19 3.95
C THR A 22 -14.83 13.36 3.18
N ALA A 23 -14.92 13.70 1.90
CA ALA A 23 -13.72 13.97 1.08
C ALA A 23 -12.87 15.13 1.64
N ASP A 24 -13.49 16.11 2.33
CA ASP A 24 -12.79 17.25 2.93
C ASP A 24 -11.93 16.88 4.15
N ASP A 25 -12.10 15.67 4.67
CA ASP A 25 -11.33 15.18 5.81
C ASP A 25 -10.04 14.46 5.39
N LEU A 26 -9.91 14.09 4.12
CA LEU A 26 -8.76 13.30 3.62
C LEU A 26 -7.41 13.95 3.97
N GLY A 27 -7.31 15.27 3.82
CA GLY A 27 -6.10 16.01 4.15
C GLY A 27 -5.76 16.08 5.65
N LYS A 28 -6.72 15.74 6.53
CA LYS A 28 -6.57 15.75 7.99
C LYS A 28 -6.25 14.36 8.55
N LEU A 29 -6.45 13.29 7.76
CA LEU A 29 -6.24 11.89 8.12
C LEU A 29 -4.87 11.41 7.62
N ALA A 30 -3.82 12.12 8.03
CA ALA A 30 -2.46 11.90 7.53
C ALA A 30 -1.89 10.55 7.98
N TRP A 31 -2.10 10.16 9.25
CA TRP A 31 -1.64 8.88 9.77
C TRP A 31 -2.43 7.70 9.19
N THR A 32 -3.74 7.83 9.08
CA THR A 32 -4.60 6.85 8.41
C THR A 32 -4.16 6.62 6.97
N THR A 33 -3.89 7.71 6.23
CA THR A 33 -3.36 7.63 4.87
C THR A 33 -2.00 6.93 4.84
N ALA A 34 -1.09 7.26 5.75
CA ALA A 34 0.23 6.63 5.86
C ALA A 34 0.13 5.13 6.17
N CYS A 35 -0.82 4.71 7.02
CA CYS A 35 -1.10 3.29 7.29
C CYS A 35 -1.52 2.54 6.02
N LEU A 36 -2.38 3.15 5.21
CA LEU A 36 -2.83 2.55 3.95
C LEU A 36 -1.71 2.50 2.90
N GLN A 37 -0.89 3.54 2.80
CA GLN A 37 0.28 3.56 1.93
C GLN A 37 1.30 2.48 2.33
N GLU A 38 1.56 2.33 3.63
CA GLU A 38 2.43 1.26 4.13
C GLU A 38 1.84 -0.13 3.90
N SER A 39 0.53 -0.29 4.02
CA SER A 39 -0.15 -1.54 3.66
C SER A 39 0.03 -1.87 2.18
N GLN A 40 -0.09 -0.90 1.29
CA GLN A 40 0.14 -1.08 -0.15
C GLN A 40 1.60 -1.39 -0.48
N ARG A 41 2.57 -0.82 0.26
CA ARG A 41 3.98 -1.18 0.14
C ARG A 41 4.21 -2.62 0.58
N TYR A 42 3.75 -2.95 1.77
CA TYR A 42 4.02 -4.23 2.44
C TYR A 42 3.32 -5.41 1.74
N PHE A 43 2.06 -5.22 1.32
CA PHE A 43 1.23 -6.21 0.64
C PHE A 43 0.92 -5.85 -0.81
N SER A 44 1.89 -5.39 -1.56
CA SER A 44 1.72 -4.96 -2.97
C SER A 44 0.71 -5.82 -3.74
N SER A 45 -0.57 -5.42 -3.80
CA SER A 45 -1.61 -6.20 -4.49
C SER A 45 -1.27 -6.43 -5.97
N VAL A 46 -0.74 -5.40 -6.64
CA VAL A 46 -0.08 -5.53 -7.93
C VAL A 46 1.40 -5.79 -7.67
N TRP A 47 1.75 -7.05 -7.54
CA TRP A 47 3.09 -7.47 -7.13
C TRP A 47 4.11 -7.47 -8.27
N ILE A 48 3.62 -7.50 -9.51
CA ILE A 48 4.41 -7.55 -10.73
C ILE A 48 3.66 -6.84 -11.85
N ILE A 49 4.38 -6.12 -12.71
CA ILE A 49 3.87 -5.61 -13.97
C ILE A 49 4.82 -5.96 -15.10
N ALA A 50 4.30 -6.08 -16.33
CA ALA A 50 5.08 -6.35 -17.51
C ALA A 50 4.93 -5.25 -18.55
N ARG A 51 5.98 -5.07 -19.37
CA ARG A 51 6.00 -4.18 -20.53
C ARG A 51 6.67 -4.92 -21.68
N GLU A 52 6.25 -4.64 -22.89
CA GLU A 52 6.92 -5.11 -24.08
C GLU A 52 7.73 -3.96 -24.68
N ALA A 53 8.98 -4.25 -25.04
CA ALA A 53 9.84 -3.29 -25.73
C ALA A 53 9.32 -3.05 -27.16
N VAL A 54 8.94 -1.81 -27.46
CA VAL A 54 8.43 -1.42 -28.79
C VAL A 54 9.55 -1.28 -29.82
N ASP A 55 10.77 -0.98 -29.37
CA ASP A 55 11.99 -0.87 -30.14
C ASP A 55 13.17 -1.46 -29.36
N ASP A 56 14.33 -1.64 -30.04
CA ASP A 56 15.57 -2.00 -29.38
C ASP A 56 15.97 -0.88 -28.41
N ASP A 57 16.41 -1.22 -27.21
CA ASP A 57 16.84 -0.28 -26.16
C ASP A 57 18.05 -0.84 -25.41
N ILE A 58 18.70 0.02 -24.62
CA ILE A 58 19.78 -0.37 -23.71
C ILE A 58 19.44 0.15 -22.31
N ILE A 59 19.26 -0.76 -21.37
CA ILE A 59 18.98 -0.44 -19.98
C ILE A 59 20.16 -0.91 -19.14
N ASP A 60 20.84 0.01 -18.48
CA ASP A 60 22.02 -0.26 -17.63
C ASP A 60 23.07 -1.15 -18.33
N GLY A 61 23.37 -0.86 -19.62
CA GLY A 61 24.32 -1.61 -20.45
C GLY A 61 23.77 -2.94 -21.02
N HIS A 62 22.56 -3.35 -20.65
CA HIS A 62 21.92 -4.55 -21.17
C HIS A 62 21.06 -4.24 -22.40
N ARG A 63 21.31 -4.94 -23.51
CA ARG A 63 20.51 -4.80 -24.72
C ARG A 63 19.15 -5.46 -24.55
N ILE A 64 18.10 -4.68 -24.71
CA ILE A 64 16.70 -5.12 -24.74
C ILE A 64 16.24 -5.04 -26.20
N ARG A 65 15.92 -6.18 -26.79
CA ARG A 65 15.44 -6.24 -28.19
C ARG A 65 13.96 -5.88 -28.25
N ARG A 66 13.53 -5.32 -29.36
CA ARG A 66 12.10 -5.18 -29.68
C ARG A 66 11.35 -6.50 -29.47
N GLY A 67 10.16 -6.43 -28.87
CA GLY A 67 9.34 -7.58 -28.53
C GLY A 67 9.74 -8.28 -27.22
N THR A 68 10.84 -7.87 -26.58
CA THR A 68 11.22 -8.42 -25.26
C THR A 68 10.22 -8.01 -24.21
N THR A 69 9.73 -9.00 -23.43
CA THR A 69 8.94 -8.71 -22.24
C THR A 69 9.85 -8.33 -21.09
N VAL A 70 9.72 -7.09 -20.60
CA VAL A 70 10.41 -6.57 -19.42
C VAL A 70 9.47 -6.68 -18.21
N VAL A 71 9.91 -7.39 -17.21
CA VAL A 71 9.14 -7.62 -15.97
C VAL A 71 9.65 -6.68 -14.88
N ILE A 72 8.72 -6.01 -14.19
CA ILE A 72 9.00 -5.08 -13.09
C ILE A 72 8.39 -5.68 -11.81
N PRO A 73 9.22 -6.21 -10.89
CA PRO A 73 8.75 -6.88 -9.67
C PRO A 73 8.45 -5.85 -8.58
N ILE A 74 7.25 -5.30 -8.58
CA ILE A 74 6.80 -4.22 -7.66
C ILE A 74 7.00 -4.62 -6.19
N HIS A 75 6.61 -5.84 -5.82
CA HIS A 75 6.78 -6.31 -4.45
C HIS A 75 8.24 -6.30 -4.01
N HIS A 76 9.16 -6.75 -4.88
CA HIS A 76 10.59 -6.71 -4.59
C HIS A 76 11.10 -5.26 -4.45
N ILE A 77 10.69 -4.36 -5.33
CA ILE A 77 11.04 -2.93 -5.24
C ILE A 77 10.56 -2.32 -3.94
N HIS A 78 9.35 -2.67 -3.49
CA HIS A 78 8.77 -2.20 -2.24
C HIS A 78 9.43 -2.79 -0.98
N HIS A 79 10.27 -3.81 -1.13
CA HIS A 79 11.04 -4.43 -0.04
C HIS A 79 12.55 -4.26 -0.21
N ASP A 80 13.00 -3.43 -1.16
CA ASP A 80 14.43 -3.17 -1.38
C ASP A 80 15.00 -2.32 -0.22
N PRO A 81 15.96 -2.84 0.58
CA PRO A 81 16.49 -2.14 1.74
C PRO A 81 17.24 -0.85 1.39
N ARG A 82 17.66 -0.67 0.15
CA ARG A 82 18.29 0.58 -0.33
C ARG A 82 17.33 1.77 -0.24
N TRP A 83 16.02 1.53 -0.42
CA TRP A 83 14.98 2.56 -0.44
C TRP A 83 14.02 2.47 0.76
N TRP A 84 13.97 1.28 1.37
CA TRP A 84 13.06 0.95 2.47
C TRP A 84 13.85 0.33 3.62
N PRO A 85 14.52 1.13 4.48
CA PRO A 85 15.17 0.60 5.68
C PRO A 85 14.21 -0.26 6.49
N ASP A 86 14.68 -1.42 6.97
CA ASP A 86 13.86 -2.42 7.68
C ASP A 86 12.58 -2.76 6.88
N PRO A 87 12.69 -3.29 5.64
CA PRO A 87 11.55 -3.39 4.72
C PRO A 87 10.44 -4.31 5.24
N ASP A 88 10.76 -5.28 6.09
CA ASP A 88 9.80 -6.21 6.70
C ASP A 88 9.11 -5.63 7.94
N ARG A 89 9.51 -4.46 8.40
CA ARG A 89 8.84 -3.74 9.46
C ARG A 89 7.70 -2.88 8.89
N PHE A 90 6.50 -3.07 9.41
CA PHE A 90 5.36 -2.19 9.12
C PHE A 90 5.52 -0.86 9.87
N ASP A 91 5.88 0.20 9.17
CA ASP A 91 6.12 1.55 9.73
C ASP A 91 5.47 2.64 8.86
N PRO A 92 4.22 3.03 9.15
CA PRO A 92 3.54 4.11 8.44
C PRO A 92 4.30 5.44 8.48
N GLY A 93 5.08 5.69 9.53
CA GLY A 93 5.84 6.92 9.70
C GLY A 93 6.82 7.20 8.56
N ARG A 94 7.23 6.18 7.78
CA ARG A 94 8.09 6.36 6.61
C ARG A 94 7.44 7.16 5.47
N PHE A 95 6.12 7.26 5.45
CA PHE A 95 5.38 8.10 4.51
C PHE A 95 5.19 9.54 5.01
N LEU A 96 5.23 9.76 6.31
CA LEU A 96 5.17 11.10 6.91
C LEU A 96 6.54 11.79 6.90
N ARG A 97 7.61 11.04 7.08
CA ARG A 97 8.98 11.56 7.06
C ARG A 97 9.49 11.95 5.67
N CYS A 98 8.88 11.41 4.60
CA CYS A 98 9.18 11.68 3.18
C CYS A 98 10.69 11.89 2.91
N PRO A 99 11.53 10.84 2.92
CA PRO A 99 12.95 11.00 2.59
C PRO A 99 13.07 11.60 1.20
N THR A 100 13.81 12.70 1.07
CA THR A 100 13.98 13.45 -0.19
C THR A 100 14.79 12.69 -1.24
N ASP A 101 15.53 11.69 -0.83
CA ASP A 101 16.44 10.86 -1.64
C ASP A 101 15.79 9.59 -2.19
N ARG A 102 14.55 9.25 -1.78
CA ARG A 102 13.85 8.08 -2.30
C ARG A 102 13.36 8.33 -3.73
N PRO A 103 13.80 7.53 -4.72
CA PRO A 103 13.33 7.67 -6.10
C PRO A 103 11.82 7.47 -6.20
N ARG A 104 11.17 8.20 -7.10
CA ARG A 104 9.73 8.04 -7.36
C ARG A 104 9.35 6.60 -7.72
N CYS A 105 10.24 5.89 -8.43
CA CYS A 105 10.01 4.50 -8.82
C CYS A 105 10.24 3.49 -7.69
N ALA A 106 10.65 3.91 -6.49
CA ALA A 106 10.72 3.02 -5.33
C ALA A 106 9.34 2.72 -4.72
N TYR A 107 8.30 3.48 -5.06
CA TYR A 107 6.92 3.26 -4.60
C TYR A 107 5.94 3.32 -5.77
N LEU A 108 5.42 2.16 -6.18
CA LEU A 108 4.62 1.99 -7.40
C LEU A 108 3.32 1.20 -7.14
N PRO A 109 2.51 1.52 -6.12
CA PRO A 109 1.33 0.72 -5.77
C PRO A 109 0.26 0.73 -6.87
N PHE A 110 0.29 1.74 -7.74
CA PHE A 110 -0.60 1.92 -8.88
C PHE A 110 0.15 1.89 -10.22
N GLY A 111 1.39 1.37 -10.23
CA GLY A 111 2.26 1.45 -11.39
C GLY A 111 2.84 2.84 -11.60
N GLY A 112 3.31 3.12 -12.83
CA GLY A 112 3.94 4.41 -13.14
C GLY A 112 3.96 4.74 -14.62
N GLY A 113 4.31 5.99 -14.94
CA GLY A 113 4.41 6.49 -16.31
C GLY A 113 3.07 6.60 -17.02
N ARG A 114 3.07 6.44 -18.36
CA ARG A 114 1.87 6.57 -19.20
C ARG A 114 0.79 5.51 -18.93
N ARG A 115 1.10 4.46 -18.19
CA ARG A 115 0.21 3.34 -17.84
C ARG A 115 -0.12 3.31 -16.34
N ILE A 116 0.03 4.43 -15.65
CA ILE A 116 -0.43 4.57 -14.26
C ILE A 116 -1.93 4.29 -14.16
N CYS A 117 -2.36 3.71 -13.05
CA CYS A 117 -3.78 3.41 -12.84
C CYS A 117 -4.62 4.70 -12.90
N ILE A 118 -5.61 4.74 -13.78
CA ILE A 118 -6.52 5.88 -13.94
C ILE A 118 -7.39 6.08 -12.69
N GLY A 119 -7.69 5.00 -11.95
CA GLY A 119 -8.50 5.00 -10.73
C GLY A 119 -7.73 5.32 -9.45
N GLN A 120 -6.43 5.67 -9.52
CA GLN A 120 -5.59 5.86 -8.34
C GLN A 120 -6.19 6.81 -7.30
N SER A 121 -6.60 8.01 -7.72
CA SER A 121 -7.15 9.02 -6.80
C SER A 121 -8.46 8.56 -6.16
N PHE A 122 -9.32 7.91 -6.94
CA PHE A 122 -10.57 7.34 -6.44
C PHE A 122 -10.31 6.24 -5.43
N ALA A 123 -9.42 5.28 -5.74
CA ALA A 123 -9.09 4.18 -4.86
C ALA A 123 -8.45 4.65 -3.54
N LEU A 124 -7.56 5.66 -3.58
CA LEU A 124 -6.96 6.24 -2.37
C LEU A 124 -8.02 6.89 -1.48
N MET A 125 -8.92 7.68 -2.06
CA MET A 125 -10.03 8.30 -1.33
C MET A 125 -10.92 7.23 -0.69
N GLU A 126 -11.35 6.24 -1.47
CA GLU A 126 -12.21 5.15 -1.01
C GLU A 126 -11.57 4.37 0.14
N MET A 127 -10.29 4.00 0.01
CA MET A 127 -9.57 3.28 1.06
C MET A 127 -9.53 4.07 2.38
N VAL A 128 -9.25 5.38 2.34
CA VAL A 128 -9.19 6.21 3.55
C VAL A 128 -10.58 6.31 4.20
N LEU A 129 -11.61 6.60 3.41
CA LEU A 129 -12.99 6.73 3.92
C LEU A 129 -13.51 5.41 4.49
N MET A 130 -13.26 4.29 3.81
CA MET A 130 -13.66 2.96 4.30
C MET A 130 -12.92 2.58 5.58
N ALA A 131 -11.60 2.78 5.64
CA ALA A 131 -10.81 2.51 6.83
C ALA A 131 -11.29 3.35 8.02
N ALA A 132 -11.57 4.64 7.79
CA ALA A 132 -12.10 5.54 8.81
C ALA A 132 -13.46 5.07 9.33
N ILE A 133 -14.43 4.81 8.45
CA ILE A 133 -15.79 4.37 8.83
C ILE A 133 -15.71 3.04 9.60
N MET A 134 -14.97 2.07 9.09
CA MET A 134 -14.85 0.77 9.76
C MET A 134 -14.23 0.91 11.14
N SER A 135 -13.15 1.71 11.25
CA SER A 135 -12.40 1.87 12.49
C SER A 135 -13.08 2.78 13.50
N GLN A 136 -14.04 3.62 13.10
CA GLN A 136 -14.91 4.33 14.06
C GLN A 136 -15.83 3.36 14.85
N HIS A 137 -16.22 2.26 14.24
CA HIS A 137 -17.21 1.35 14.81
C HIS A 137 -16.64 0.04 15.32
N PHE A 138 -15.52 -0.40 14.76
CA PHE A 138 -14.94 -1.71 15.04
C PHE A 138 -13.42 -1.66 15.17
N THR A 139 -12.90 -2.54 16.02
CA THR A 139 -11.49 -2.95 16.00
C THR A 139 -11.40 -4.39 15.52
N PHE A 140 -10.29 -4.72 14.84
CA PHE A 140 -10.06 -6.05 14.29
C PHE A 140 -8.73 -6.60 14.77
N ASP A 141 -8.76 -7.81 15.31
CA ASP A 141 -7.57 -8.59 15.63
C ASP A 141 -7.55 -9.86 14.79
N LEU A 142 -6.37 -10.34 14.40
CA LEU A 142 -6.27 -11.65 13.76
C LEU A 142 -6.80 -12.74 14.69
N ALA A 143 -7.49 -13.73 14.15
CA ALA A 143 -7.92 -14.88 14.92
C ALA A 143 -6.70 -15.58 15.55
N PRO A 144 -6.78 -16.06 16.80
CA PRO A 144 -5.68 -16.72 17.48
C PRO A 144 -5.12 -17.90 16.65
N GLY A 145 -3.80 -17.94 16.52
CA GLY A 145 -3.12 -18.98 15.73
C GLY A 145 -3.28 -18.88 14.22
N TYR A 146 -4.01 -17.87 13.71
CA TYR A 146 -4.13 -17.66 12.26
C TYR A 146 -2.93 -16.92 11.70
N HIS A 147 -2.35 -17.47 10.65
CA HIS A 147 -1.28 -16.85 9.88
C HIS A 147 -1.77 -16.57 8.46
N VAL A 148 -1.54 -15.35 7.98
CA VAL A 148 -1.89 -14.97 6.62
C VAL A 148 -0.88 -15.57 5.65
N GLU A 149 -1.33 -16.52 4.82
CA GLU A 149 -0.58 -17.05 3.69
C GLU A 149 -0.90 -16.24 2.44
N LEU A 150 0.14 -15.74 1.76
CA LEU A 150 -0.03 -14.99 0.53
C LEU A 150 0.04 -15.91 -0.68
N GLU A 151 -0.83 -15.68 -1.66
CA GLU A 151 -0.85 -16.36 -2.94
C GLU A 151 -0.62 -15.35 -4.07
N ALA A 152 0.45 -15.57 -4.85
CA ALA A 152 0.77 -14.78 -6.02
C ALA A 152 0.05 -15.36 -7.25
N THR A 153 -1.02 -14.71 -7.66
CA THR A 153 -1.75 -14.99 -8.90
C THR A 153 -1.63 -13.77 -9.83
N LEU A 154 -2.70 -13.34 -10.49
CA LEU A 154 -2.74 -12.04 -11.18
C LEU A 154 -2.50 -10.90 -10.19
N THR A 155 -3.02 -11.04 -8.97
CA THR A 155 -2.75 -10.15 -7.84
C THR A 155 -2.17 -10.94 -6.68
N LEU A 156 -1.42 -10.27 -5.79
CA LEU A 156 -1.02 -10.84 -4.52
C LEU A 156 -2.21 -10.73 -3.55
N ARG A 157 -2.66 -11.85 -3.03
CA ARG A 157 -3.84 -11.90 -2.16
C ARG A 157 -3.65 -12.89 -1.02
N PRO A 158 -4.40 -12.74 0.08
CA PRO A 158 -4.49 -13.79 1.10
C PRO A 158 -5.15 -15.03 0.50
N LYS A 159 -4.45 -16.18 0.52
CA LYS A 159 -4.89 -17.44 -0.08
C LYS A 159 -6.21 -17.96 0.51
N HIS A 160 -6.35 -17.81 1.81
CA HIS A 160 -7.52 -18.29 2.57
C HIS A 160 -8.35 -17.14 3.18
N GLY A 161 -8.20 -15.91 2.62
CA GLY A 161 -8.78 -14.70 3.20
C GLY A 161 -8.02 -14.23 4.43
N VAL A 162 -8.66 -13.37 5.23
CA VAL A 162 -8.10 -12.88 6.50
C VAL A 162 -9.14 -13.12 7.59
N HIS A 163 -8.84 -14.05 8.49
CA HIS A 163 -9.74 -14.37 9.60
C HIS A 163 -9.48 -13.42 10.77
N VAL A 164 -10.47 -12.65 11.11
CA VAL A 164 -10.37 -11.62 12.14
C VAL A 164 -11.50 -11.76 13.17
N ILE A 165 -11.21 -11.31 14.39
CA ILE A 165 -12.21 -11.09 15.43
C ILE A 165 -12.51 -9.60 15.46
N GLY A 166 -13.74 -9.23 15.09
CA GLY A 166 -14.25 -7.87 15.19
C GLY A 166 -14.83 -7.59 16.57
N ARG A 167 -14.44 -6.47 17.17
CA ARG A 167 -15.03 -5.96 18.40
C ARG A 167 -15.61 -4.59 18.14
N ARG A 168 -16.81 -4.33 18.63
CA ARG A 168 -17.43 -3.02 18.57
C ARG A 168 -16.70 -2.05 19.51
N ARG A 169 -16.46 -0.84 19.03
CA ARG A 169 -15.93 0.28 19.81
C ARG A 169 -17.03 0.98 20.59
#